data_45f0d5234288a1ea03ef4f5acc32ad65
#
_entry.id   45f0d5234288a1ea03ef4f5acc32ad65
#
_cell.length_a   1.000
_cell.length_b   1.000
_cell.length_c   1.000
_cell.angle_alpha   90.00
_cell.angle_beta   90.00
_cell.angle_gamma   90.00
#
_symmetry.space_group_name_H-M   'P 1'
#
loop_
_entity.id
_entity.type
_entity.pdbx_description
1 polymer ?
#
loop_
_entity_poly.entity_id
_entity_poly.type
_entity_poly.pdbx_seq_one_letter_code
_entity_poly.pdbx_strand_id
1 'polypeptide(L)'
;MNYNNAIEKTILFIESHLTASFTVEDAAREAGYSYYHLNRQFSAVLGESVGSYIKKRRLSHAARELVYTERRVIDIALDHGFESGEAFSRAFKAVYHTSPACYRKKRLDVIISQKPKADQHLL
;
A
#
# COMPACT_ATOMS: atom_id res chain seq x y z
N MET A 1 -18.76 -18.70 13.38
CA MET A 1 -18.24 -17.89 12.28
C MET A 1 -16.76 -18.15 12.08
N ASN A 2 -16.36 -18.25 10.85
CA ASN A 2 -14.98 -18.48 10.50
C ASN A 2 -14.23 -17.13 10.52
N TYR A 3 -13.26 -16.97 11.42
CA TYR A 3 -12.54 -15.70 11.50
C TYR A 3 -11.69 -15.46 10.25
N ASN A 4 -11.35 -16.48 9.47
CA ASN A 4 -10.68 -16.29 8.19
C ASN A 4 -11.55 -15.50 7.23
N ASN A 5 -12.88 -15.72 7.28
CA ASN A 5 -13.82 -14.96 6.47
C ASN A 5 -13.83 -13.49 6.88
N ALA A 6 -13.77 -13.21 8.18
CA ALA A 6 -13.71 -11.83 8.65
C ALA A 6 -12.41 -11.16 8.24
N ILE A 7 -11.30 -11.88 8.27
CA ILE A 7 -10.00 -11.37 7.82
C ILE A 7 -10.03 -11.09 6.33
N GLU A 8 -10.60 -11.99 5.53
CA GLU A 8 -10.74 -11.78 4.10
C GLU A 8 -11.56 -10.54 3.78
N LYS A 9 -12.68 -10.34 4.50
CA LYS A 9 -13.51 -9.15 4.33
C LYS A 9 -12.74 -7.88 4.67
N THR A 10 -11.94 -7.93 5.73
CA THR A 10 -11.10 -6.81 6.14
C THR A 10 -10.08 -6.47 5.06
N ILE A 11 -9.41 -7.47 4.53
CA ILE A 11 -8.42 -7.28 3.47
C ILE A 11 -9.06 -6.68 2.24
N LEU A 12 -10.20 -7.21 1.82
CA LEU A 12 -10.93 -6.69 0.66
C LEU A 12 -11.35 -5.24 0.86
N PHE A 13 -11.82 -4.89 2.06
CA PHE A 13 -12.17 -3.52 2.38
C PHE A 13 -10.95 -2.61 2.26
N ILE A 14 -9.83 -3.00 2.87
CA ILE A 14 -8.61 -2.21 2.83
C ILE A 14 -8.14 -2.02 1.39
N GLU A 15 -8.07 -3.11 0.61
CA GLU A 15 -7.58 -3.05 -0.76
C GLU A 15 -8.45 -2.17 -1.66
N SER A 16 -9.74 -2.13 -1.42
CA SER A 16 -10.64 -1.29 -2.21
C SER A 16 -10.69 0.16 -1.75
N HIS A 17 -10.02 0.50 -0.63
CA HIS A 17 -10.07 1.84 -0.05
C HIS A 17 -8.67 2.43 0.20
N LEU A 18 -7.64 1.94 -0.49
CA LEU A 18 -6.26 2.37 -0.23
C LEU A 18 -6.05 3.87 -0.42
N THR A 19 -6.79 4.50 -1.33
CA THR A 19 -6.70 5.93 -1.56
C THR A 19 -7.87 6.69 -0.94
N ALA A 20 -8.66 6.04 -0.12
CA ALA A 20 -9.78 6.67 0.58
C ALA A 20 -9.42 6.89 2.04
N SER A 21 -10.13 7.83 2.68
CA SER A 21 -9.97 8.07 4.11
C SER A 21 -10.84 7.08 4.87
N PHE A 22 -10.25 6.30 5.76
CA PHE A 22 -10.98 5.41 6.65
C PHE A 22 -10.13 5.11 7.87
N THR A 23 -10.79 4.59 8.92
CA THR A 23 -10.12 4.21 10.15
C THR A 23 -10.09 2.69 10.28
N VAL A 24 -9.25 2.19 11.20
CA VAL A 24 -9.23 0.76 11.51
C VAL A 24 -10.60 0.33 12.04
N GLU A 25 -11.29 1.21 12.78
CA GLU A 25 -12.65 0.94 13.26
C GLU A 25 -13.64 0.74 12.12
N ASP A 26 -13.49 1.50 11.04
CA ASP A 26 -14.33 1.31 9.84
C ASP A 26 -14.13 -0.08 9.25
N ALA A 27 -12.89 -0.51 9.16
CA ALA A 27 -12.56 -1.84 8.63
C ALA A 27 -13.11 -2.94 9.54
N ALA A 28 -13.02 -2.75 10.85
CA ALA A 28 -13.55 -3.71 11.81
C ALA A 28 -15.07 -3.82 11.71
N ARG A 29 -15.73 -2.68 11.57
CA ARG A 29 -17.20 -2.65 11.44
C ARG A 29 -17.63 -3.40 10.19
N GLU A 30 -16.92 -3.24 9.10
CA GLU A 30 -17.20 -3.95 7.85
C GLU A 30 -17.07 -5.46 8.02
N ALA A 31 -16.14 -5.90 8.84
CA ALA A 31 -15.93 -7.32 9.12
C ALA A 31 -16.89 -7.86 10.19
N GLY A 32 -17.65 -6.99 10.86
CA GLY A 32 -18.56 -7.38 11.91
C GLY A 32 -17.90 -7.62 13.25
N TYR A 33 -16.69 -7.07 13.44
CA TYR A 33 -15.93 -7.23 14.67
C TYR A 33 -15.71 -5.87 15.34
N SER A 34 -15.43 -5.89 16.66
CA SER A 34 -14.87 -4.73 17.32
C SER A 34 -13.42 -4.55 16.85
N TYR A 35 -12.91 -3.33 16.96
CA TYR A 35 -11.52 -3.07 16.63
C TYR A 35 -10.56 -4.00 17.36
N TYR A 36 -10.76 -4.16 18.66
CA TYR A 36 -9.87 -4.98 19.48
C TYR A 36 -9.90 -6.44 19.04
N HIS A 37 -11.09 -6.98 18.81
CA HIS A 37 -11.25 -8.37 18.39
C HIS A 37 -10.61 -8.60 17.01
N LEU A 38 -10.88 -7.68 16.07
CA LEU A 38 -10.30 -7.79 14.73
C LEU A 38 -8.79 -7.79 14.79
N ASN A 39 -8.21 -6.84 15.55
CA ASN A 39 -6.77 -6.71 15.63
C ASN A 39 -6.12 -7.96 16.21
N ARG A 40 -6.72 -8.56 17.21
CA ARG A 40 -6.22 -9.80 17.79
C ARG A 40 -6.24 -10.94 16.77
N GLN A 41 -7.35 -11.11 16.08
CA GLN A 41 -7.46 -12.17 15.07
C GLN A 41 -6.51 -11.92 13.89
N PHE A 42 -6.45 -10.69 13.45
CA PHE A 42 -5.60 -10.30 12.33
C PHE A 42 -4.12 -10.57 12.65
N SER A 43 -3.68 -10.16 13.84
CA SER A 43 -2.31 -10.40 14.28
C SER A 43 -1.98 -11.88 14.42
N ALA A 44 -2.93 -12.67 14.92
CA ALA A 44 -2.74 -14.10 15.08
C ALA A 44 -2.56 -14.81 13.72
N VAL A 45 -3.26 -14.36 12.69
CA VAL A 45 -3.22 -15.00 11.37
C VAL A 45 -2.09 -14.44 10.51
N LEU A 46 -1.93 -13.10 10.48
CA LEU A 46 -1.01 -12.43 9.56
C LEU A 46 0.30 -11.97 10.21
N GLY A 47 0.40 -12.07 11.52
CA GLY A 47 1.62 -11.70 12.22
C GLY A 47 1.85 -10.20 12.38
N GLU A 48 0.84 -9.37 12.09
CA GLU A 48 0.96 -7.93 12.23
C GLU A 48 -0.41 -7.31 12.51
N SER A 49 -0.39 -6.08 13.03
CA SER A 49 -1.63 -5.36 13.31
C SER A 49 -2.32 -4.90 12.01
N VAL A 50 -3.62 -4.64 12.11
CA VAL A 50 -4.38 -4.09 10.99
C VAL A 50 -3.77 -2.78 10.52
N GLY A 51 -3.40 -1.89 11.48
CA GLY A 51 -2.80 -0.60 11.13
C GLY A 51 -1.48 -0.75 10.38
N SER A 52 -0.65 -1.67 10.81
CA SER A 52 0.61 -1.96 10.14
C SER A 52 0.38 -2.47 8.71
N TYR A 53 -0.58 -3.34 8.56
CA TYR A 53 -0.95 -3.88 7.26
C TYR A 53 -1.43 -2.78 6.31
N ILE A 54 -2.31 -1.91 6.79
CA ILE A 54 -2.82 -0.78 5.99
C ILE A 54 -1.66 0.10 5.53
N LYS A 55 -0.76 0.45 6.45
CA LYS A 55 0.38 1.30 6.13
C LYS A 55 1.27 0.68 5.06
N LYS A 56 1.58 -0.58 5.20
CA LYS A 56 2.40 -1.29 4.20
C LYS A 56 1.73 -1.34 2.84
N ARG A 57 0.43 -1.61 2.81
CA ARG A 57 -0.30 -1.69 1.55
C ARG A 57 -0.38 -0.34 0.87
N ARG A 58 -0.59 0.73 1.65
CA ARG A 58 -0.60 2.08 1.09
C ARG A 58 0.76 2.47 0.53
N LEU A 59 1.84 2.14 1.23
CA LEU A 59 3.18 2.40 0.71
C LEU A 59 3.45 1.61 -0.57
N SER A 60 3.06 0.35 -0.60
CA SER A 60 3.25 -0.49 -1.78
C SER A 60 2.45 0.02 -2.98
N HIS A 61 1.21 0.42 -2.75
CA HIS A 61 0.37 0.98 -3.80
C HIS A 61 0.95 2.31 -4.30
N ALA A 62 1.40 3.16 -3.37
CA ALA A 62 2.03 4.43 -3.73
C ALA A 62 3.32 4.20 -4.53
N ALA A 63 4.12 3.21 -4.14
CA ALA A 63 5.34 2.85 -4.88
C ALA A 63 5.00 2.48 -6.32
N ARG A 64 3.92 1.75 -6.53
CA ARG A 64 3.46 1.39 -7.87
C ARG A 64 3.06 2.62 -8.67
N GLU A 65 2.34 3.56 -8.05
CA GLU A 65 1.96 4.79 -8.73
C GLU A 65 3.17 5.65 -9.08
N LEU A 66 4.20 5.66 -8.23
CA LEU A 66 5.43 6.38 -8.55
C LEU A 66 6.04 5.90 -9.86
N VAL A 67 5.98 4.61 -10.13
CA VAL A 67 6.61 4.01 -11.30
C VAL A 67 5.71 4.11 -12.54
N TYR A 68 4.42 3.90 -12.37
CA TYR A 68 3.51 3.75 -13.51
C TYR A 68 2.66 4.99 -13.83
N THR A 69 2.83 6.09 -13.09
CA THR A 69 2.16 7.35 -13.39
C THR A 69 3.17 8.48 -13.36
N GLU A 70 2.75 9.64 -13.92
CA GLU A 70 3.55 10.85 -13.86
C GLU A 70 3.07 11.80 -12.77
N ARG A 71 2.20 11.31 -11.86
CA ARG A 71 1.65 12.13 -10.80
C ARG A 71 2.77 12.60 -9.87
N ARG A 72 2.58 13.81 -9.33
CA ARG A 72 3.58 14.37 -8.40
C ARG A 72 3.63 13.53 -7.13
N VAL A 73 4.83 13.41 -6.56
CA VAL A 73 5.03 12.67 -5.32
C VAL A 73 4.10 13.15 -4.22
N ILE A 74 3.92 14.49 -4.08
CA ILE A 74 3.05 15.04 -3.06
C ILE A 74 1.59 14.61 -3.25
N ASP A 75 1.11 14.55 -4.48
CA ASP A 75 -0.27 14.13 -4.73
C ASP A 75 -0.47 12.66 -4.40
N ILE A 76 0.50 11.83 -4.74
CA ILE A 76 0.47 10.41 -4.38
C ILE A 76 0.46 10.25 -2.86
N ALA A 77 1.32 11.01 -2.16
CA ALA A 77 1.40 10.96 -0.70
C ALA A 77 0.05 11.29 -0.05
N LEU A 78 -0.56 12.39 -0.47
CA LEU A 78 -1.82 12.83 0.11
C LEU A 78 -2.96 11.85 -0.18
N ASP A 79 -3.02 11.30 -1.39
CA ASP A 79 -4.04 10.32 -1.76
C ASP A 79 -3.94 9.05 -0.91
N HIS A 80 -2.76 8.73 -0.43
CA HIS A 80 -2.54 7.53 0.38
C HIS A 80 -2.57 7.81 1.88
N GLY A 81 -3.13 8.96 2.26
CA GLY A 81 -3.40 9.27 3.66
C GLY A 81 -2.24 9.79 4.46
N PHE A 82 -1.15 10.18 3.82
CA PHE A 82 -0.03 10.81 4.52
C PHE A 82 -0.32 12.29 4.69
N GLU A 83 0.05 12.84 5.85
CA GLU A 83 -0.23 14.23 6.18
C GLU A 83 0.59 15.21 5.34
N SER A 84 1.76 14.77 4.87
CA SER A 84 2.68 15.63 4.11
C SER A 84 3.60 14.77 3.27
N GLY A 85 4.27 15.41 2.32
CA GLY A 85 5.30 14.74 1.55
C GLY A 85 6.46 14.25 2.40
N GLU A 86 6.78 14.99 3.47
CA GLU A 86 7.85 14.62 4.38
C GLU A 86 7.50 13.37 5.18
N ALA A 87 6.27 13.28 5.67
CA ALA A 87 5.80 12.09 6.39
C ALA A 87 5.84 10.87 5.47
N PHE A 88 5.40 11.04 4.23
CA PHE A 88 5.44 9.99 3.23
C PHE A 88 6.89 9.55 2.96
N SER A 89 7.78 10.51 2.75
CA SER A 89 9.19 10.21 2.46
C SER A 89 9.84 9.43 3.59
N ARG A 90 9.57 9.80 4.84
CA ARG A 90 10.13 9.08 5.99
C ARG A 90 9.64 7.64 6.02
N ALA A 91 8.33 7.44 5.88
CA ALA A 91 7.76 6.10 5.89
C ALA A 91 8.26 5.28 4.71
N PHE A 92 8.35 5.90 3.54
CA PHE A 92 8.83 5.26 2.33
C PHE A 92 10.28 4.80 2.46
N LYS A 93 11.15 5.69 2.96
CA LYS A 93 12.57 5.36 3.16
C LYS A 93 12.76 4.23 4.15
N ALA A 94 11.92 4.17 5.18
CA ALA A 94 12.02 3.11 6.18
C ALA A 94 11.80 1.73 5.57
N VAL A 95 10.99 1.64 4.52
CA VAL A 95 10.66 0.37 3.87
C VAL A 95 11.54 0.12 2.64
N TYR A 96 11.69 1.13 1.78
CA TYR A 96 12.36 0.98 0.49
C TYR A 96 13.81 1.46 0.48
N HIS A 97 14.28 2.06 1.58
CA HIS A 97 15.67 2.50 1.75
C HIS A 97 16.14 3.55 0.76
N THR A 98 15.19 4.28 0.16
CA THR A 98 15.48 5.37 -0.76
C THR A 98 14.30 6.33 -0.79
N SER A 99 14.52 7.55 -1.29
CA SER A 99 13.44 8.54 -1.39
C SER A 99 12.44 8.14 -2.47
N PRO A 100 11.18 8.61 -2.38
CA PRO A 100 10.20 8.35 -3.44
C PRO A 100 10.67 8.81 -4.82
N ALA A 101 11.26 9.99 -4.93
CA ALA A 101 11.74 10.51 -6.21
C ALA A 101 12.86 9.65 -6.78
N CYS A 102 13.77 9.24 -5.91
CA CYS A 102 14.88 8.39 -6.30
C CYS A 102 14.39 7.00 -6.72
N TYR A 103 13.42 6.47 -5.99
CA TYR A 103 12.81 5.19 -6.30
C TYR A 103 12.16 5.22 -7.69
N ARG A 104 11.42 6.30 -7.97
CA ARG A 104 10.77 6.49 -9.28
C ARG A 104 11.81 6.42 -10.40
N LYS A 105 12.89 7.17 -10.26
CA LYS A 105 13.91 7.22 -11.29
C LYS A 105 14.60 5.88 -11.48
N LYS A 106 15.03 5.27 -10.39
CA LYS A 106 15.76 3.99 -10.45
C LYS A 106 14.90 2.84 -10.97
N ARG A 107 13.65 2.78 -10.54
CA ARG A 107 12.76 1.70 -10.98
C ARG A 107 12.41 1.84 -12.45
N LEU A 108 12.20 3.07 -12.92
CA LEU A 108 11.96 3.31 -14.34
C LEU A 108 13.16 2.93 -15.17
N ASP A 109 14.36 3.28 -14.70
CA ASP A 109 15.59 2.92 -15.41
C ASP A 109 15.73 1.40 -15.52
N VAL A 110 15.46 0.68 -14.44
CA VAL A 110 15.52 -0.79 -14.43
C VAL A 110 14.49 -1.37 -15.39
N ILE A 111 13.25 -0.90 -15.32
CA ILE A 111 12.19 -1.41 -16.19
C ILE A 111 12.52 -1.16 -17.65
N ILE A 112 12.97 0.03 -17.99
CA ILE A 112 13.33 0.38 -19.37
C ILE A 112 14.49 -0.48 -19.86
N SER A 113 15.51 -0.67 -19.04
CA SER A 113 16.70 -1.45 -19.43
C SER A 113 16.41 -2.94 -19.56
N GLN A 114 15.43 -3.46 -18.82
CA GLN A 114 15.07 -4.87 -18.85
C GLN A 114 13.96 -5.16 -19.85
N LYS A 115 13.28 -4.12 -20.32
CA LYS A 115 12.18 -4.32 -21.25
C LYS A 115 12.74 -4.82 -22.58
N PRO A 116 12.26 -5.96 -23.06
CA PRO A 116 12.72 -6.46 -24.36
C PRO A 116 12.37 -5.47 -25.47
N LYS A 117 13.20 -5.38 -26.45
CA LYS A 117 12.90 -4.55 -27.62
C LYS A 117 11.72 -5.15 -28.34
N ALA A 118 10.81 -4.29 -28.78
CA ALA A 118 9.58 -4.74 -29.42
C ALA A 118 9.84 -5.63 -30.63
N ASP A 119 10.82 -5.30 -31.42
CA ASP A 119 11.16 -6.08 -32.61
C ASP A 119 11.65 -7.49 -32.27
N GLN A 120 12.24 -7.68 -31.11
CA GLN A 120 12.68 -9.00 -30.68
C GLN A 120 11.53 -9.89 -30.27
N HIS A 121 10.42 -9.29 -29.88
CA HIS A 121 9.26 -10.03 -29.44
C HIS A 121 8.22 -10.24 -30.51
N LEU A 122 8.21 -9.39 -31.49
CA LEU A 122 7.26 -9.51 -32.58
C LEU A 122 7.71 -10.53 -33.63
N LEU A 123 8.93 -10.93 -33.50
CA LEU A 123 9.47 -11.96 -34.35
C LEU A 123 9.28 -13.35 -33.72
#